data_017ffbd596c6d1b09a9a9997f4149ab1
#
_entry.id   017ffbd596c6d1b09a9a9997f4149ab1
#
_cell.length_a   1.000
_cell.length_b   1.000
_cell.length_c   1.000
_cell.angle_alpha   90.00
_cell.angle_beta   90.00
_cell.angle_gamma   90.00
#
_symmetry.space_group_name_H-M   'P 1'
#
loop_
_entity.id
_entity.type
_entity.pdbx_description
1 polymer ?
#
loop_
_entity_poly.entity_id
_entity_poly.type
_entity_poly.pdbx_seq_one_letter_code
_entity_poly.pdbx_strand_id
1 'polypeptide(L)'
;MKRRRVLGSLAVTCAVLVAATLVFVNVGRSQRVPKAEAAPIEIATTLPSWNGMSLRDTAVQWAAFCGEEHPTDMRFVETTRQRAAKLLDGAKVDSDNACYAVVLHGNFVDTMAFMPYGAQPPRGTTMAFIVRSSDGAMTDFGLNDLPYADLDTLGTVKAIAP
;
A
#
# COMPACT_ATOMS: atom_id res chain seq x y z
N MET A 1 -1.73 80.59 -9.87
CA MET A 1 -1.28 79.58 -10.83
C MET A 1 0.15 79.17 -10.55
N LYS A 2 0.42 78.04 -9.90
CA LYS A 2 1.77 77.51 -9.63
C LYS A 2 1.78 76.00 -9.98
N ARG A 3 2.40 75.63 -11.11
CA ARG A 3 2.72 74.26 -11.49
C ARG A 3 3.90 73.83 -10.60
N ARG A 4 3.76 72.79 -9.78
CA ARG A 4 4.84 72.06 -9.16
C ARG A 4 5.07 70.77 -9.90
N ARG A 5 6.25 70.61 -10.43
CA ARG A 5 6.79 69.41 -11.06
C ARG A 5 7.02 68.39 -9.99
N VAL A 6 6.49 67.17 -10.19
CA VAL A 6 6.93 65.99 -9.45
C VAL A 6 7.88 65.20 -10.37
N LEU A 7 9.13 65.34 -10.12
CA LEU A 7 10.19 64.48 -10.65
C LEU A 7 10.88 63.85 -9.41
N GLY A 8 10.89 62.55 -9.37
CA GLY A 8 11.72 61.86 -8.39
C GLY A 8 11.04 60.67 -7.78
N SER A 9 10.99 59.54 -8.43
CA SER A 9 11.07 58.22 -7.82
C SER A 9 11.03 57.13 -8.89
N LEU A 10 12.14 56.93 -9.56
CA LEU A 10 12.28 55.86 -10.58
C LEU A 10 13.68 55.24 -10.56
N ALA A 11 14.33 55.22 -9.39
CA ALA A 11 15.72 54.72 -9.30
C ALA A 11 15.98 53.67 -8.18
N VAL A 12 14.94 53.20 -7.47
CA VAL A 12 15.15 52.27 -6.35
C VAL A 12 14.62 50.85 -6.63
N THR A 13 13.88 50.62 -7.72
CA THR A 13 13.19 49.35 -7.96
C THR A 13 14.05 48.33 -8.74
N CYS A 14 15.22 48.65 -9.24
CA CYS A 14 16.06 47.68 -10.00
C CYS A 14 17.11 46.90 -9.18
N ALA A 15 17.38 47.26 -7.94
CA ALA A 15 18.45 46.61 -7.15
C ALA A 15 17.95 45.38 -6.34
N VAL A 16 16.64 45.19 -6.19
CA VAL A 16 16.08 44.09 -5.36
C VAL A 16 15.81 42.84 -6.19
N LEU A 17 15.69 42.93 -7.52
CA LEU A 17 15.37 41.80 -8.40
C LEU A 17 16.56 40.90 -8.77
N VAL A 18 17.79 41.31 -8.54
CA VAL A 18 18.99 40.52 -8.88
C VAL A 18 19.42 39.61 -7.72
N ALA A 19 19.05 39.93 -6.48
CA ALA A 19 19.40 39.10 -5.32
C ALA A 19 18.49 37.87 -5.14
N ALA A 20 17.28 37.84 -5.75
CA ALA A 20 16.33 36.75 -5.60
C ALA A 20 16.57 35.58 -6.58
N THR A 21 17.36 35.78 -7.64
CA THR A 21 17.61 34.76 -8.68
C THR A 21 18.76 33.81 -8.36
N LEU A 22 19.60 34.09 -7.36
CA LEU A 22 20.74 33.24 -7.00
C LEU A 22 20.48 32.22 -5.88
N VAL A 23 19.33 32.25 -5.26
CA VAL A 23 18.96 31.28 -4.17
C VAL A 23 18.24 30.05 -4.69
N PHE A 24 17.71 30.03 -5.93
CA PHE A 24 16.91 28.93 -6.45
C PHE A 24 17.68 27.85 -7.23
N VAL A 25 19.01 27.93 -7.38
CA VAL A 25 19.75 26.92 -8.14
C VAL A 25 20.32 25.77 -7.29
N ASN A 26 20.15 25.79 -5.98
CA ASN A 26 20.75 24.77 -5.11
C ASN A 26 19.79 23.85 -4.36
N VAL A 27 18.50 23.79 -4.73
CA VAL A 27 17.51 22.90 -4.10
C VAL A 27 17.17 21.67 -4.98
N GLY A 28 17.97 21.40 -6.00
CA GLY A 28 17.78 20.30 -6.95
C GLY A 28 18.67 19.07 -6.75
N ARG A 29 19.39 18.93 -5.64
CA ARG A 29 19.96 17.64 -5.27
C ARG A 29 18.93 16.89 -4.46
N SER A 30 18.03 16.14 -5.15
CA SER A 30 17.40 14.99 -4.56
C SER A 30 18.47 14.14 -3.91
N GLN A 31 18.62 14.26 -2.60
CA GLN A 31 19.28 13.22 -1.83
C GLN A 31 18.45 11.97 -2.09
N ARG A 32 18.96 11.07 -2.95
CA ARG A 32 18.47 9.71 -2.98
C ARG A 32 18.68 9.19 -1.56
N VAL A 33 17.63 9.22 -0.77
CA VAL A 33 17.60 8.47 0.49
C VAL A 33 17.96 7.04 0.07
N PRO A 34 19.06 6.49 0.58
CA PRO A 34 19.41 5.11 0.27
C PRO A 34 18.17 4.29 0.64
N LYS A 35 17.59 3.59 -0.34
CA LYS A 35 16.52 2.62 -0.09
C LYS A 35 17.13 1.66 0.93
N ALA A 36 16.63 1.72 2.15
CA ALA A 36 17.05 0.80 3.20
C ALA A 36 16.92 -0.61 2.60
N GLU A 37 18.00 -1.37 2.60
CA GLU A 37 18.00 -2.76 2.18
C GLU A 37 16.96 -3.46 3.06
N ALA A 38 15.92 -4.00 2.41
CA ALA A 38 14.83 -4.62 3.13
C ALA A 38 15.41 -5.77 3.97
N ALA A 39 15.15 -5.76 5.27
CA ALA A 39 15.56 -6.84 6.15
C ALA A 39 15.06 -8.18 5.58
N PRO A 40 15.84 -9.27 5.68
CA PRO A 40 15.41 -10.57 5.21
C PRO A 40 14.09 -10.96 5.89
N ILE A 41 13.10 -11.34 5.07
CA ILE A 41 11.79 -11.74 5.58
C ILE A 41 11.92 -13.11 6.24
N GLU A 42 11.53 -13.22 7.50
CA GLU A 42 11.55 -14.47 8.26
C GLU A 42 10.46 -15.43 7.74
N ILE A 43 10.83 -16.69 7.52
CA ILE A 43 9.86 -17.74 7.23
C ILE A 43 9.18 -18.15 8.53
N ALA A 44 7.87 -18.09 8.58
CA ALA A 44 7.10 -18.48 9.74
C ALA A 44 7.23 -19.99 9.99
N THR A 45 7.73 -20.36 11.16
CA THR A 45 7.83 -21.76 11.59
C THR A 45 6.51 -22.32 12.09
N THR A 46 5.61 -21.46 12.53
CA THR A 46 4.27 -21.83 12.99
C THR A 46 3.27 -20.86 12.37
N LEU A 47 2.23 -21.38 11.74
CA LEU A 47 1.17 -20.60 11.15
C LEU A 47 -0.08 -20.65 12.01
N PRO A 48 -0.85 -19.53 12.09
CA PRO A 48 -2.19 -19.54 12.66
C PRO A 48 -3.08 -20.59 11.99
N SER A 49 -3.97 -21.20 12.77
CA SER A 49 -4.92 -22.17 12.24
C SER A 49 -6.26 -22.09 12.97
N TRP A 50 -7.35 -22.40 12.24
CA TRP A 50 -8.71 -22.39 12.73
C TRP A 50 -9.45 -23.62 12.20
N ASN A 51 -10.11 -24.35 13.06
CA ASN A 51 -10.90 -25.54 12.67
C ASN A 51 -10.10 -26.54 11.82
N GLY A 52 -8.79 -26.67 12.07
CA GLY A 52 -7.90 -27.58 11.33
C GLY A 52 -7.38 -27.04 9.99
N MET A 53 -7.73 -25.83 9.61
CA MET A 53 -7.24 -25.15 8.39
C MET A 53 -6.20 -24.11 8.79
N SER A 54 -5.00 -24.19 8.25
CA SER A 54 -3.93 -23.21 8.49
C SER A 54 -4.17 -21.92 7.66
N LEU A 55 -3.45 -20.85 8.05
CA LEU A 55 -3.44 -19.61 7.26
C LEU A 55 -2.95 -19.87 5.83
N ARG A 56 -2.00 -20.80 5.64
CA ARG A 56 -1.54 -21.21 4.32
C ARG A 56 -2.65 -21.87 3.50
N ASP A 57 -3.38 -22.83 4.11
CA ASP A 57 -4.46 -23.52 3.41
C ASP A 57 -5.56 -22.54 3.02
N THR A 58 -5.87 -21.58 3.89
CA THR A 58 -6.80 -20.48 3.62
C THR A 58 -6.31 -19.64 2.42
N ALA A 59 -5.04 -19.27 2.39
CA ALA A 59 -4.47 -18.47 1.31
C ALA A 59 -4.51 -19.20 -0.04
N VAL A 60 -4.09 -20.46 -0.07
CA VAL A 60 -4.10 -21.31 -1.26
C VAL A 60 -5.53 -21.54 -1.76
N GLN A 61 -6.47 -21.79 -0.86
CA GLN A 61 -7.87 -21.98 -1.22
C GLN A 61 -8.46 -20.73 -1.89
N TRP A 62 -8.22 -19.54 -1.33
CA TRP A 62 -8.70 -18.29 -1.91
C TRP A 62 -8.01 -17.97 -3.24
N ALA A 63 -6.72 -18.27 -3.38
CA ALA A 63 -6.03 -18.16 -4.64
C ALA A 63 -6.66 -19.05 -5.72
N ALA A 64 -6.95 -20.31 -5.39
CA ALA A 64 -7.61 -21.26 -6.28
C ALA A 64 -9.03 -20.80 -6.70
N PHE A 65 -9.81 -20.22 -5.79
CA PHE A 65 -11.11 -19.62 -6.13
C PHE A 65 -10.98 -18.48 -7.16
N CYS A 66 -9.86 -17.77 -7.15
CA CYS A 66 -9.55 -16.75 -8.13
C CYS A 66 -8.73 -17.27 -9.31
N GLY A 67 -8.66 -18.59 -9.53
CA GLY A 67 -8.04 -19.21 -10.70
C GLY A 67 -6.52 -19.38 -10.62
N GLU A 68 -5.90 -19.16 -9.45
CA GLU A 68 -4.48 -19.34 -9.23
C GLU A 68 -4.21 -20.53 -8.29
N GLU A 69 -3.76 -21.66 -8.84
CA GLU A 69 -3.52 -22.88 -8.06
C GLU A 69 -2.16 -22.89 -7.37
N HIS A 70 -1.21 -22.07 -7.85
CA HIS A 70 0.17 -22.03 -7.36
C HIS A 70 0.63 -20.61 -7.02
N PRO A 71 -0.01 -19.96 -6.04
CA PRO A 71 0.36 -18.61 -5.64
C PRO A 71 1.80 -18.58 -5.10
N THR A 72 2.48 -17.50 -5.40
CA THR A 72 3.88 -17.28 -5.00
C THR A 72 3.99 -16.14 -4.00
N ASP A 73 5.17 -16.01 -3.36
CA ASP A 73 5.50 -14.90 -2.45
C ASP A 73 4.41 -14.59 -1.43
N MET A 74 3.90 -15.65 -0.78
CA MET A 74 2.87 -15.51 0.24
C MET A 74 3.48 -14.93 1.51
N ARG A 75 2.91 -13.82 1.97
CA ARG A 75 3.36 -13.09 3.17
C ARG A 75 2.18 -12.72 4.04
N PHE A 76 2.43 -12.58 5.33
CA PHE A 76 1.44 -12.06 6.27
C PHE A 76 2.08 -11.21 7.35
N VAL A 77 1.24 -10.39 7.98
CA VAL A 77 1.58 -9.59 9.15
C VAL A 77 0.42 -9.64 10.14
N GLU A 78 0.75 -9.77 11.42
CA GLU A 78 -0.21 -9.62 12.51
C GLU A 78 -0.41 -8.13 12.82
N THR A 79 -1.67 -7.69 12.82
CA THR A 79 -2.02 -6.27 12.98
C THR A 79 -3.47 -6.12 13.44
N THR A 80 -4.04 -4.91 13.33
CA THR A 80 -5.46 -4.67 13.56
C THR A 80 -6.20 -4.44 12.24
N ARG A 81 -7.50 -4.76 12.20
CA ARG A 81 -8.31 -4.61 10.99
C ARG A 81 -8.30 -3.18 10.48
N GLN A 82 -8.36 -2.18 11.37
CA GLN A 82 -8.32 -0.77 10.99
C GLN A 82 -7.04 -0.41 10.22
N ARG A 83 -5.87 -0.88 10.72
CA ARG A 83 -4.59 -0.60 10.08
C ARG A 83 -4.45 -1.34 8.76
N ALA A 84 -4.84 -2.63 8.73
CA ALA A 84 -4.79 -3.45 7.52
C ALA A 84 -5.68 -2.88 6.41
N ALA A 85 -6.96 -2.60 6.68
CA ALA A 85 -7.89 -2.06 5.70
C ALA A 85 -7.46 -0.69 5.17
N LYS A 86 -6.90 0.16 6.04
CA LYS A 86 -6.36 1.45 5.60
C LYS A 86 -5.21 1.29 4.62
N LEU A 87 -4.29 0.34 4.86
CA LEU A 87 -3.13 0.11 3.98
C LEU A 87 -3.53 -0.57 2.67
N LEU A 88 -4.34 -1.63 2.74
CA LEU A 88 -4.64 -2.49 1.60
C LEU A 88 -5.69 -1.88 0.66
N ASP A 89 -6.72 -1.25 1.22
CA ASP A 89 -7.88 -0.78 0.46
C ASP A 89 -8.10 0.73 0.55
N GLY A 90 -7.31 1.43 1.36
CA GLY A 90 -7.56 2.85 1.68
C GLY A 90 -8.84 3.06 2.52
N ALA A 91 -9.44 1.97 3.00
CA ALA A 91 -10.72 2.00 3.69
C ALA A 91 -10.58 2.50 5.13
N LYS A 92 -11.57 3.28 5.57
CA LYS A 92 -11.71 3.67 6.97
C LYS A 92 -12.67 2.71 7.65
N VAL A 93 -12.12 1.80 8.45
CA VAL A 93 -12.87 0.82 9.24
C VAL A 93 -12.74 1.18 10.71
N ASP A 94 -13.86 1.20 11.42
CA ASP A 94 -13.89 1.45 12.87
C ASP A 94 -13.89 0.12 13.63
N SER A 95 -12.78 -0.63 13.51
CA SER A 95 -12.61 -1.94 14.15
C SER A 95 -11.12 -2.19 14.43
N ASP A 96 -10.80 -2.33 15.70
CA ASP A 96 -9.44 -2.58 16.19
C ASP A 96 -9.20 -4.07 16.52
N ASN A 97 -10.04 -4.95 15.99
CA ASN A 97 -9.89 -6.38 16.19
C ASN A 97 -8.57 -6.88 15.59
N ALA A 98 -7.90 -7.77 16.32
CA ALA A 98 -6.69 -8.43 15.85
C ALA A 98 -6.97 -9.27 14.60
N CYS A 99 -6.08 -9.17 13.63
CA CYS A 99 -6.19 -9.87 12.35
C CYS A 99 -4.82 -10.17 11.74
N TYR A 100 -4.84 -10.98 10.70
CA TYR A 100 -3.71 -11.21 9.80
C TYR A 100 -4.02 -10.56 8.46
N ALA A 101 -3.16 -9.62 8.03
CA ALA A 101 -3.16 -9.13 6.67
C ALA A 101 -2.27 -10.04 5.83
N VAL A 102 -2.82 -10.63 4.78
CA VAL A 102 -2.16 -11.61 3.93
C VAL A 102 -2.06 -11.05 2.52
N VAL A 103 -0.90 -11.23 1.90
CA VAL A 103 -0.63 -10.84 0.51
C VAL A 103 0.05 -11.99 -0.19
N LEU A 104 -0.36 -12.25 -1.43
CA LEU A 104 0.23 -13.27 -2.29
C LEU A 104 0.26 -12.79 -3.75
N HIS A 105 1.18 -13.36 -4.53
CA HIS A 105 1.34 -13.07 -5.95
C HIS A 105 0.88 -14.24 -6.82
N GLY A 106 0.31 -13.92 -7.99
CA GLY A 106 -0.18 -14.89 -8.96
C GLY A 106 -0.93 -14.21 -10.10
N ASN A 107 -1.78 -14.94 -10.80
CA ASN A 107 -2.66 -14.43 -11.86
C ASN A 107 -4.11 -14.66 -11.45
N PHE A 108 -4.69 -13.68 -10.78
CA PHE A 108 -6.01 -13.80 -10.18
C PHE A 108 -7.11 -13.23 -11.06
N VAL A 109 -8.27 -13.89 -11.02
CA VAL A 109 -9.51 -13.43 -11.65
C VAL A 109 -10.65 -13.63 -10.65
N ASP A 110 -11.24 -12.56 -10.15
CA ASP A 110 -12.40 -12.66 -9.24
C ASP A 110 -13.67 -12.94 -10.03
N THR A 111 -13.96 -14.21 -10.25
CA THR A 111 -15.17 -14.67 -10.93
C THR A 111 -16.42 -14.59 -10.04
N MET A 112 -16.27 -14.32 -8.73
CA MET A 112 -17.35 -14.20 -7.76
C MET A 112 -17.81 -12.76 -7.59
N ALA A 113 -17.09 -11.78 -8.14
CA ALA A 113 -17.48 -10.39 -8.10
C ALA A 113 -18.85 -10.17 -8.75
N PHE A 114 -19.72 -9.43 -8.07
CA PHE A 114 -20.99 -9.01 -8.68
C PHE A 114 -20.71 -8.00 -9.79
N MET A 115 -20.98 -8.39 -11.03
CA MET A 115 -20.64 -7.60 -12.22
C MET A 115 -21.89 -7.14 -12.97
N PRO A 116 -21.89 -5.90 -13.49
CA PRO A 116 -22.89 -5.48 -14.48
C PRO A 116 -22.81 -6.36 -15.73
N TYR A 117 -23.93 -6.50 -16.42
CA TYR A 117 -23.98 -7.29 -17.64
C TYR A 117 -22.94 -6.81 -18.69
N GLY A 118 -22.12 -7.75 -19.17
CA GLY A 118 -21.08 -7.48 -20.16
C GLY A 118 -19.76 -6.91 -19.60
N ALA A 119 -19.66 -6.68 -18.30
CA ALA A 119 -18.39 -6.28 -17.68
C ALA A 119 -17.45 -7.48 -17.52
N GLN A 120 -16.14 -7.22 -17.56
CA GLN A 120 -15.12 -8.24 -17.29
C GLN A 120 -14.88 -8.38 -15.78
N PRO A 121 -14.63 -9.60 -15.27
CA PRO A 121 -14.31 -9.79 -13.87
C PRO A 121 -13.03 -9.07 -13.49
N PRO A 122 -12.92 -8.58 -12.24
CA PRO A 122 -11.68 -7.99 -11.74
C PRO A 122 -10.52 -8.96 -11.87
N ARG A 123 -9.35 -8.43 -12.20
CA ARG A 123 -8.12 -9.18 -12.35
C ARG A 123 -7.00 -8.50 -11.59
N GLY A 124 -5.98 -9.26 -11.24
CA GLY A 124 -4.79 -8.69 -10.61
C GLY A 124 -3.68 -9.72 -10.49
N THR A 125 -2.46 -9.23 -10.34
CA THR A 125 -1.27 -10.06 -10.09
C THR A 125 -0.94 -10.17 -8.61
N THR A 126 -1.63 -9.40 -7.78
CA THR A 126 -1.51 -9.42 -6.33
C THR A 126 -2.88 -9.55 -5.70
N MET A 127 -3.02 -10.51 -4.80
CA MET A 127 -4.20 -10.70 -3.95
C MET A 127 -3.87 -10.28 -2.54
N ALA A 128 -4.75 -9.52 -1.90
CA ALA A 128 -4.68 -9.23 -0.48
C ALA A 128 -5.99 -9.53 0.20
N PHE A 129 -5.93 -10.03 1.42
CA PHE A 129 -7.11 -10.24 2.25
C PHE A 129 -6.79 -10.13 3.73
N ILE A 130 -7.82 -9.89 4.53
CA ILE A 130 -7.72 -9.76 5.97
C ILE A 130 -8.48 -10.90 6.62
N VAL A 131 -7.79 -11.64 7.50
CA VAL A 131 -8.36 -12.76 8.26
C VAL A 131 -8.42 -12.38 9.72
N ARG A 132 -9.58 -12.48 10.34
CA ARG A 132 -9.74 -12.25 11.78
C ARG A 132 -9.02 -13.33 12.58
N SER A 133 -8.23 -12.90 13.59
CA SER A 133 -7.38 -13.82 14.35
C SER A 133 -8.17 -14.79 15.24
N SER A 134 -9.40 -14.41 15.65
CA SER A 134 -10.19 -15.22 16.60
C SER A 134 -10.85 -16.45 15.99
N ASP A 135 -11.22 -16.41 14.71
CA ASP A 135 -12.05 -17.45 14.07
C ASP A 135 -11.64 -17.77 12.62
N GLY A 136 -10.66 -17.08 12.07
CA GLY A 136 -10.22 -17.29 10.68
C GLY A 136 -11.18 -16.74 9.62
N ALA A 137 -12.19 -15.98 10.01
CA ALA A 137 -13.10 -15.38 9.04
C ALA A 137 -12.40 -14.31 8.22
N MET A 138 -12.50 -14.42 6.89
CA MET A 138 -12.07 -13.35 5.98
C MET A 138 -13.05 -12.18 6.08
N THR A 139 -12.50 -10.98 6.28
CA THR A 139 -13.30 -9.76 6.47
C THR A 139 -13.17 -8.76 5.32
N ASP A 140 -12.08 -8.80 4.61
CA ASP A 140 -11.79 -7.87 3.52
C ASP A 140 -10.96 -8.62 2.46
N PHE A 141 -11.16 -8.29 1.18
CA PHE A 141 -10.53 -8.96 0.06
C PHE A 141 -10.35 -7.96 -1.10
N GLY A 142 -9.22 -8.03 -1.80
CA GLY A 142 -8.97 -7.21 -2.98
C GLY A 142 -7.92 -7.81 -3.92
N LEU A 143 -8.04 -7.46 -5.20
CA LEU A 143 -7.06 -7.75 -6.25
C LEU A 143 -6.43 -6.44 -6.72
N ASN A 144 -5.13 -6.47 -7.01
CA ASN A 144 -4.38 -5.33 -7.51
C ASN A 144 -3.28 -5.81 -8.47
N ASP A 145 -2.85 -4.94 -9.41
CA ASP A 145 -1.69 -5.18 -10.28
C ASP A 145 -0.39 -4.63 -9.68
N LEU A 146 -0.48 -3.85 -8.62
CA LEU A 146 0.69 -3.30 -7.95
C LEU A 146 1.06 -4.15 -6.73
N PRO A 147 2.36 -4.31 -6.45
CA PRO A 147 2.78 -4.92 -5.21
C PRO A 147 2.28 -4.05 -4.05
N TYR A 148 1.74 -4.68 -3.01
CA TYR A 148 1.45 -3.97 -1.77
C TYR A 148 2.79 -3.57 -1.13
N ALA A 149 3.15 -2.30 -1.31
CA ALA A 149 4.28 -1.71 -0.63
C ALA A 149 3.92 -1.50 0.86
N ASP A 150 4.95 -1.52 1.69
CA ASP A 150 4.88 -1.06 3.08
C ASP A 150 4.09 -1.97 4.05
N LEU A 151 3.96 -3.28 3.78
CA LEU A 151 3.42 -4.24 4.76
C LEU A 151 4.15 -4.19 6.10
N ASP A 152 5.44 -3.87 6.10
CA ASP A 152 6.28 -3.70 7.28
C ASP A 152 5.82 -2.56 8.20
N THR A 153 5.09 -1.59 7.67
CA THR A 153 4.48 -0.52 8.48
C THR A 153 3.36 -1.04 9.40
N LEU A 154 2.79 -2.21 9.08
CA LEU A 154 1.76 -2.85 9.89
C LEU A 154 2.35 -3.65 11.05
N GLY A 155 3.58 -4.16 10.91
CA GLY A 155 4.26 -5.00 11.89
C GLY A 155 5.34 -5.86 11.24
N THR A 156 5.78 -6.91 11.94
CA THR A 156 6.78 -7.86 11.42
C THR A 156 6.17 -8.72 10.33
N VAL A 157 6.66 -8.57 9.10
CA VAL A 157 6.25 -9.38 7.95
C VAL A 157 6.92 -10.75 8.01
N LYS A 158 6.13 -11.80 7.82
CA LYS A 158 6.60 -13.19 7.76
C LYS A 158 6.22 -13.83 6.44
N ALA A 159 7.10 -14.65 5.89
CA ALA A 159 6.79 -15.47 4.72
C ALA A 159 6.05 -16.75 5.12
N ILE A 160 5.08 -17.14 4.30
CA ILE A 160 4.43 -18.45 4.35
C ILE A 160 5.21 -19.35 3.40
N ALA A 161 5.73 -20.47 3.90
CA ALA A 161 6.43 -21.44 3.07
C ALA A 161 5.51 -21.99 1.97
N PRO A 162 6.04 -22.23 0.76
CA PRO A 162 5.28 -22.78 -0.38
C PRO A 162 4.75 -24.19 -0.12
#